data_ba4df83d20cbbda12451f531eadc972f
#
_entry.id   ba4df83d20cbbda12451f531eadc972f
#
_cell.length_a   1.000
_cell.length_b   1.000
_cell.length_c   1.000
_cell.angle_alpha   90.00
_cell.angle_beta   90.00
_cell.angle_gamma   90.00
#
_symmetry.space_group_name_H-M   'P 1'
#
loop_
_entity.id
_entity.type
_entity.pdbx_description
1 polymer ?
#
loop_
_entity_poly.entity_id
_entity_poly.type
_entity_poly.pdbx_seq_one_letter_code
_entity_poly.pdbx_strand_id
1 'polypeptide(L)'
;MKLCMIGTGYVGLVSGVCFSDLGNNVICVDKDQAKINSLKKGKIPIYEPGLEELVLKNYKNKRLSFSTDLKDSVKKSDIIFICVGTPTRKGGSGADLSQVFNVAKEIGKSINKFKIIITKSTVPVTTGDQIEKIIQKTNKKKKFSIVSNPEFLREGEAIRDFVYPDRVVVGTNDIKSNKILKTLYSPLISKGAQYLNTSRRAAELIKYASNAFLATKITFINEMANLCEKTNINIEDISIGMGLDKRIGGRFLRAGPAYGGSCFPKDTKAIINTADKFKTKLSVIKSVIKSNDNRSNLLLSRVSKLLKNRLKNKKICFLGVTFKANTDDMRDSSSLTMIPILSKKGAKVSYYDPTGHKKEFNKYKNVSFENNIKDALKKSD
;
A
#
# COMPACT_ATOMS: atom_id res chain seq x y z
N MET A 1 17.50 -9.73 -17.18
CA MET A 1 17.90 -10.51 -15.99
C MET A 1 16.82 -11.54 -15.67
N LYS A 2 17.10 -12.57 -14.83
CA LYS A 2 16.11 -13.58 -14.41
C LYS A 2 15.62 -13.25 -12.99
N LEU A 3 14.36 -12.85 -12.87
CA LEU A 3 13.78 -12.39 -11.62
C LEU A 3 12.69 -13.35 -11.12
N CYS A 4 12.57 -13.52 -9.80
CA CYS A 4 11.45 -14.20 -9.16
C CYS A 4 10.76 -13.22 -8.21
N MET A 5 9.45 -13.04 -8.37
CA MET A 5 8.62 -12.22 -7.50
C MET A 5 7.75 -13.13 -6.64
N ILE A 6 8.02 -13.23 -5.35
CA ILE A 6 7.29 -14.11 -4.44
C ILE A 6 6.18 -13.34 -3.74
N GLY A 7 4.94 -13.69 -4.04
CA GLY A 7 3.71 -12.98 -3.69
C GLY A 7 3.17 -12.18 -4.87
N THR A 8 1.97 -12.53 -5.34
CA THR A 8 1.26 -11.84 -6.43
C THR A 8 0.14 -10.93 -5.91
N GLY A 9 0.39 -10.28 -4.77
CA GLY A 9 -0.39 -9.13 -4.31
C GLY A 9 -0.06 -7.89 -5.14
N TYR A 10 -0.56 -6.75 -4.69
CA TYR A 10 -0.41 -5.48 -5.39
C TYR A 10 1.06 -5.18 -5.76
N VAL A 11 1.94 -5.20 -4.76
CA VAL A 11 3.36 -4.88 -4.92
C VAL A 11 4.08 -5.87 -5.86
N GLY A 12 3.89 -7.16 -5.64
CA GLY A 12 4.63 -8.19 -6.38
C GLY A 12 4.16 -8.31 -7.82
N LEU A 13 2.83 -8.24 -8.07
CA LEU A 13 2.30 -8.35 -9.42
C LEU A 13 2.66 -7.12 -10.25
N VAL A 14 2.39 -5.90 -9.76
CA VAL A 14 2.72 -4.68 -10.51
C VAL A 14 4.22 -4.58 -10.78
N SER A 15 5.07 -4.78 -9.75
CA SER A 15 6.52 -4.73 -9.93
C SER A 15 7.02 -5.80 -10.91
N GLY A 16 6.49 -7.03 -10.82
CA GLY A 16 6.89 -8.13 -11.69
C GLY A 16 6.53 -7.86 -13.16
N VAL A 17 5.33 -7.37 -13.40
CA VAL A 17 4.84 -7.00 -14.74
C VAL A 17 5.66 -5.86 -15.32
N CYS A 18 5.90 -4.80 -14.53
CA CYS A 18 6.71 -3.67 -14.99
C CYS A 18 8.17 -4.06 -15.25
N PHE A 19 8.80 -4.88 -14.40
CA PHE A 19 10.14 -5.41 -14.70
C PHE A 19 10.17 -6.26 -15.97
N SER A 20 9.13 -7.04 -16.22
CA SER A 20 8.98 -7.83 -17.45
C SER A 20 8.86 -6.92 -18.66
N ASP A 21 8.10 -5.83 -18.57
CA ASP A 21 7.96 -4.84 -19.64
C ASP A 21 9.26 -4.07 -19.93
N LEU A 22 10.12 -3.93 -18.91
CA LEU A 22 11.49 -3.42 -19.06
C LEU A 22 12.50 -4.46 -19.64
N GLY A 23 12.02 -5.61 -20.15
CA GLY A 23 12.83 -6.61 -20.85
C GLY A 23 13.45 -7.68 -19.95
N ASN A 24 13.05 -7.82 -18.70
CA ASN A 24 13.51 -8.89 -17.83
C ASN A 24 12.65 -10.16 -17.96
N ASN A 25 13.23 -11.33 -17.72
CA ASN A 25 12.49 -12.59 -17.58
C ASN A 25 12.02 -12.73 -16.14
N VAL A 26 10.71 -12.69 -15.92
CA VAL A 26 10.10 -12.64 -14.58
C VAL A 26 9.21 -13.85 -14.35
N ILE A 27 9.41 -14.52 -13.21
CA ILE A 27 8.51 -15.54 -12.69
C ILE A 27 7.80 -14.96 -11.46
N CYS A 28 6.48 -14.78 -11.53
CA CYS A 28 5.66 -14.41 -10.38
C CYS A 28 5.14 -15.67 -9.68
N VAL A 29 5.40 -15.78 -8.38
CA VAL A 29 5.07 -16.96 -7.58
C VAL A 29 4.05 -16.63 -6.52
N ASP A 30 3.00 -17.44 -6.40
CA ASP A 30 2.04 -17.38 -5.29
C ASP A 30 1.62 -18.81 -4.91
N LYS A 31 1.33 -19.01 -3.62
CA LYS A 31 0.85 -20.31 -3.13
C LYS A 31 -0.60 -20.62 -3.53
N ASP A 32 -1.36 -19.61 -3.93
CA ASP A 32 -2.76 -19.71 -4.32
C ASP A 32 -2.86 -20.16 -5.78
N GLN A 33 -3.22 -21.44 -5.98
CA GLN A 33 -3.36 -22.04 -7.30
C GLN A 33 -4.47 -21.38 -8.13
N ALA A 34 -5.60 -21.01 -7.50
CA ALA A 34 -6.72 -20.37 -8.19
C ALA A 34 -6.31 -19.00 -8.75
N LYS A 35 -5.58 -18.23 -7.95
CA LYS A 35 -5.00 -16.95 -8.35
C LYS A 35 -4.01 -17.09 -9.50
N ILE A 36 -3.10 -18.04 -9.41
CA ILE A 36 -2.13 -18.32 -10.50
C ILE A 36 -2.86 -18.75 -11.78
N ASN A 37 -3.89 -19.59 -11.69
CA ASN A 37 -4.68 -19.99 -12.85
C ASN A 37 -5.44 -18.82 -13.47
N SER A 38 -5.94 -17.89 -12.67
CA SER A 38 -6.58 -16.65 -13.12
C SER A 38 -5.59 -15.77 -13.88
N LEU A 39 -4.40 -15.53 -13.30
CA LEU A 39 -3.33 -14.73 -13.91
C LEU A 39 -2.84 -15.31 -15.24
N LYS A 40 -2.72 -16.64 -15.37
CA LYS A 40 -2.38 -17.31 -16.65
C LYS A 40 -3.43 -17.07 -17.75
N LYS A 41 -4.68 -16.80 -17.36
CA LYS A 41 -5.78 -16.45 -18.28
C LYS A 41 -5.92 -14.94 -18.51
N GLY A 42 -4.96 -14.13 -18.00
CA GLY A 42 -4.98 -12.66 -18.10
C GLY A 42 -5.90 -11.98 -17.08
N LYS A 43 -6.63 -12.71 -16.24
CA LYS A 43 -7.52 -12.12 -15.23
C LYS A 43 -6.72 -11.72 -13.99
N ILE A 44 -6.63 -10.42 -13.72
CA ILE A 44 -5.88 -9.88 -12.59
C ILE A 44 -6.76 -9.76 -11.33
N PRO A 45 -6.23 -10.10 -10.13
CA PRO A 45 -7.00 -10.11 -8.88
C PRO A 45 -6.99 -8.77 -8.14
N ILE A 46 -6.56 -7.70 -8.78
CA ILE A 46 -6.43 -6.36 -8.21
C ILE A 46 -6.92 -5.31 -9.19
N TYR A 47 -7.44 -4.19 -8.69
CA TYR A 47 -7.82 -3.07 -9.53
C TYR A 47 -6.63 -2.13 -9.74
N GLU A 48 -6.06 -2.15 -10.94
CA GLU A 48 -4.99 -1.23 -11.36
C GLU A 48 -5.15 -0.96 -12.87
N PRO A 49 -5.48 0.26 -13.28
CA PRO A 49 -5.69 0.61 -14.69
C PRO A 49 -4.47 0.29 -15.57
N GLY A 50 -4.69 -0.40 -16.70
CA GLY A 50 -3.64 -0.79 -17.66
C GLY A 50 -2.81 -2.01 -17.28
N LEU A 51 -2.99 -2.59 -16.08
CA LEU A 51 -2.20 -3.74 -15.64
C LEU A 51 -2.54 -5.02 -16.44
N GLU A 52 -3.80 -5.22 -16.78
CA GLU A 52 -4.25 -6.40 -17.54
C GLU A 52 -3.57 -6.46 -18.92
N GLU A 53 -3.55 -5.36 -19.64
CA GLU A 53 -2.90 -5.24 -20.95
C GLU A 53 -1.40 -5.57 -20.86
N LEU A 54 -0.70 -5.05 -19.84
CA LEU A 54 0.70 -5.32 -19.62
C LEU A 54 0.97 -6.79 -19.25
N VAL A 55 0.09 -7.41 -18.46
CA VAL A 55 0.17 -8.85 -18.14
C VAL A 55 0.06 -9.67 -19.42
N LEU A 56 -0.98 -9.46 -20.22
CA LEU A 56 -1.23 -10.19 -21.47
C LEU A 56 -0.07 -10.03 -22.46
N LYS A 57 0.39 -8.79 -22.67
CA LYS A 57 1.54 -8.46 -23.54
C LYS A 57 2.80 -9.24 -23.15
N ASN A 58 3.17 -9.18 -21.86
CA ASN A 58 4.42 -9.77 -21.40
C ASN A 58 4.34 -11.29 -21.25
N TYR A 59 3.16 -11.83 -20.95
CA TYR A 59 2.91 -13.27 -20.95
C TYR A 59 3.02 -13.86 -22.37
N LYS A 60 2.39 -13.23 -23.37
CA LYS A 60 2.51 -13.60 -24.79
C LYS A 60 3.98 -13.54 -25.28
N ASN A 61 4.73 -12.55 -24.85
CA ASN A 61 6.14 -12.37 -25.19
C ASN A 61 7.09 -13.31 -24.42
N LYS A 62 6.56 -14.23 -23.60
CA LYS A 62 7.32 -15.20 -22.78
C LYS A 62 8.33 -14.55 -21.80
N ARG A 63 8.16 -13.27 -21.50
CA ARG A 63 8.96 -12.55 -20.50
C ARG A 63 8.35 -12.61 -19.09
N LEU A 64 7.07 -12.87 -18.99
CA LEU A 64 6.34 -13.03 -17.74
C LEU A 64 5.79 -14.45 -17.65
N SER A 65 5.92 -15.08 -16.49
CA SER A 65 5.33 -16.39 -16.20
C SER A 65 4.81 -16.47 -14.76
N PHE A 66 3.91 -17.41 -14.51
CA PHE A 66 3.26 -17.57 -13.21
C PHE A 66 3.41 -19.01 -12.72
N SER A 67 3.77 -19.21 -11.46
CA SER A 67 4.02 -20.52 -10.87
C SER A 67 3.53 -20.60 -9.42
N THR A 68 3.21 -21.80 -8.96
CA THR A 68 3.06 -22.11 -7.53
C THR A 68 4.31 -22.78 -6.95
N ASP A 69 5.25 -23.21 -7.80
CA ASP A 69 6.50 -23.85 -7.37
C ASP A 69 7.57 -22.80 -7.05
N LEU A 70 7.66 -22.46 -5.76
CA LEU A 70 8.67 -21.54 -5.25
C LEU A 70 10.09 -22.09 -5.43
N LYS A 71 10.28 -23.38 -5.16
CA LYS A 71 11.62 -24.02 -5.19
C LYS A 71 12.25 -23.98 -6.59
N ASP A 72 11.50 -24.37 -7.60
CA ASP A 72 11.95 -24.33 -8.99
C ASP A 72 12.16 -22.88 -9.46
N SER A 73 11.23 -21.99 -9.13
CA SER A 73 11.32 -20.56 -9.50
C SER A 73 12.56 -19.87 -8.89
N VAL A 74 12.91 -20.16 -7.64
CA VAL A 74 14.13 -19.67 -6.99
C VAL A 74 15.37 -20.23 -7.69
N LYS A 75 15.40 -21.51 -8.03
CA LYS A 75 16.54 -22.13 -8.73
C LYS A 75 16.80 -21.48 -10.08
N LYS A 76 15.76 -21.17 -10.85
CA LYS A 76 15.81 -20.60 -12.20
C LYS A 76 16.16 -19.11 -12.23
N SER A 77 16.01 -18.39 -11.13
CA SER A 77 16.20 -16.94 -11.06
C SER A 77 17.52 -16.55 -10.38
N ASP A 78 18.02 -15.35 -10.67
CA ASP A 78 19.25 -14.80 -10.08
C ASP A 78 18.92 -13.80 -8.97
N ILE A 79 17.81 -13.08 -9.10
CA ILE A 79 17.34 -12.06 -8.18
C ILE A 79 15.94 -12.46 -7.71
N ILE A 80 15.75 -12.50 -6.40
CA ILE A 80 14.52 -12.97 -5.75
C ILE A 80 13.92 -11.83 -4.95
N PHE A 81 12.70 -11.42 -5.26
CA PHE A 81 11.97 -10.40 -4.53
C PHE A 81 10.94 -11.04 -3.60
N ILE A 82 10.98 -10.69 -2.33
CA ILE A 82 9.97 -11.04 -1.33
C ILE A 82 8.93 -9.92 -1.33
N CYS A 83 7.71 -10.22 -1.82
CA CYS A 83 6.60 -9.29 -2.01
C CYS A 83 5.32 -9.74 -1.28
N VAL A 84 5.46 -10.60 -0.27
CA VAL A 84 4.32 -11.12 0.49
C VAL A 84 3.74 -10.09 1.45
N GLY A 85 2.47 -10.28 1.81
CA GLY A 85 1.77 -9.38 2.73
C GLY A 85 2.39 -9.34 4.13
N THR A 86 2.34 -8.16 4.75
CA THR A 86 2.74 -7.91 6.14
C THR A 86 1.59 -7.25 6.90
N PRO A 87 0.49 -7.99 7.15
CA PRO A 87 -0.67 -7.42 7.82
C PRO A 87 -0.35 -7.05 9.27
N THR A 88 -1.21 -6.26 9.89
CA THR A 88 -1.11 -6.00 11.32
C THR A 88 -1.35 -7.30 12.08
N ARG A 89 -0.58 -7.56 13.13
CA ARG A 89 -0.79 -8.72 14.02
C ARG A 89 -2.17 -8.67 14.66
N LYS A 90 -2.84 -9.82 14.73
CA LYS A 90 -4.10 -9.94 15.46
C LYS A 90 -3.86 -9.59 16.94
N GLY A 91 -4.64 -8.64 17.46
CA GLY A 91 -4.52 -8.18 18.86
C GLY A 91 -3.32 -7.29 19.16
N GLY A 92 -2.58 -6.79 18.15
CA GLY A 92 -1.40 -5.94 18.36
C GLY A 92 -1.20 -4.85 17.31
N SER A 93 -0.22 -3.98 17.54
CA SER A 93 0.13 -2.85 16.65
C SER A 93 1.28 -3.14 15.68
N GLY A 94 1.94 -4.30 15.79
CA GLY A 94 3.11 -4.65 14.97
C GLY A 94 2.74 -5.37 13.67
N ALA A 95 3.67 -5.38 12.71
CA ALA A 95 3.53 -6.18 11.49
C ALA A 95 3.67 -7.68 11.77
N ASP A 96 2.83 -8.50 11.15
CA ASP A 96 3.00 -9.95 11.11
C ASP A 96 3.98 -10.31 9.98
N LEU A 97 5.14 -10.81 10.37
CA LEU A 97 6.24 -11.18 9.46
C LEU A 97 6.31 -12.69 9.19
N SER A 98 5.34 -13.46 9.66
CA SER A 98 5.33 -14.93 9.51
C SER A 98 5.48 -15.36 8.06
N GLN A 99 4.77 -14.73 7.14
CA GLN A 99 4.88 -15.02 5.71
C GLN A 99 6.28 -14.70 5.17
N VAL A 100 6.86 -13.56 5.56
CA VAL A 100 8.20 -13.13 5.13
C VAL A 100 9.25 -14.15 5.59
N PHE A 101 9.19 -14.58 6.85
CA PHE A 101 10.16 -15.53 7.41
C PHE A 101 9.99 -16.94 6.86
N ASN A 102 8.75 -17.38 6.59
CA ASN A 102 8.50 -18.65 5.93
C ASN A 102 9.07 -18.66 4.51
N VAL A 103 8.84 -17.60 3.73
CA VAL A 103 9.43 -17.44 2.40
C VAL A 103 10.95 -17.41 2.47
N ALA A 104 11.55 -16.70 3.41
CA ALA A 104 13.00 -16.67 3.60
C ALA A 104 13.57 -18.07 3.88
N LYS A 105 12.89 -18.89 4.72
CA LYS A 105 13.26 -20.26 4.99
C LYS A 105 13.21 -21.14 3.74
N GLU A 106 12.17 -21.04 2.95
CA GLU A 106 12.03 -21.82 1.71
C GLU A 106 13.03 -21.37 0.63
N ILE A 107 13.33 -20.06 0.52
CA ILE A 107 14.41 -19.57 -0.33
C ILE A 107 15.73 -20.19 0.09
N GLY A 108 16.07 -20.18 1.39
CA GLY A 108 17.32 -20.74 1.91
C GLY A 108 17.51 -22.21 1.51
N LYS A 109 16.46 -23.02 1.61
CA LYS A 109 16.48 -24.44 1.16
C LYS A 109 16.65 -24.62 -0.34
N SER A 110 16.31 -23.57 -1.14
CA SER A 110 16.19 -23.67 -2.60
C SER A 110 17.40 -23.05 -3.35
N ILE A 111 18.30 -22.35 -2.64
CA ILE A 111 19.48 -21.71 -3.23
C ILE A 111 20.41 -22.76 -3.85
N ASN A 112 20.66 -22.64 -5.15
CA ASN A 112 21.58 -23.53 -5.90
C ASN A 112 22.89 -22.86 -6.34
N LYS A 113 22.88 -21.53 -6.48
CA LYS A 113 24.01 -20.67 -6.82
C LYS A 113 23.89 -19.34 -6.09
N PHE A 114 24.81 -18.40 -6.30
CA PHE A 114 24.70 -17.05 -5.74
C PHE A 114 23.36 -16.42 -6.12
N LYS A 115 22.65 -15.83 -5.13
CA LYS A 115 21.38 -15.16 -5.30
C LYS A 115 21.39 -13.81 -4.59
N ILE A 116 20.74 -12.82 -5.20
CA ILE A 116 20.38 -11.57 -4.51
C ILE A 116 18.94 -11.71 -4.05
N ILE A 117 18.71 -11.61 -2.73
CA ILE A 117 17.40 -11.76 -2.12
C ILE A 117 16.98 -10.38 -1.61
N ILE A 118 15.86 -9.90 -2.11
CA ILE A 118 15.41 -8.52 -1.93
C ILE A 118 14.09 -8.52 -1.17
N THR A 119 14.02 -7.83 -0.06
CA THR A 119 12.77 -7.54 0.64
C THR A 119 12.13 -6.30 0.01
N LYS A 120 11.06 -6.49 -0.74
CA LYS A 120 10.25 -5.40 -1.32
C LYS A 120 9.01 -5.11 -0.47
N SER A 121 8.53 -6.10 0.28
CA SER A 121 7.50 -5.91 1.30
C SER A 121 7.90 -4.82 2.29
N THR A 122 6.92 -4.03 2.76
CA THR A 122 7.14 -3.06 3.84
C THR A 122 7.31 -3.79 5.16
N VAL A 123 8.49 -3.70 5.74
CA VAL A 123 8.89 -4.45 6.95
C VAL A 123 9.55 -3.55 7.98
N PRO A 124 9.40 -3.82 9.29
CA PRO A 124 10.08 -3.10 10.36
C PRO A 124 11.61 -3.16 10.24
N VAL A 125 12.27 -2.16 10.80
CA VAL A 125 13.73 -2.09 10.89
C VAL A 125 14.29 -3.36 11.54
N THR A 126 15.41 -3.86 11.02
CA THR A 126 16.09 -5.12 11.36
C THR A 126 15.49 -6.39 10.73
N THR A 127 14.42 -6.29 9.96
CA THR A 127 13.84 -7.49 9.32
C THR A 127 14.81 -8.12 8.31
N GLY A 128 15.54 -7.33 7.54
CA GLY A 128 16.58 -7.84 6.63
C GLY A 128 17.68 -8.64 7.35
N ASP A 129 18.06 -8.21 8.55
CA ASP A 129 19.04 -8.93 9.38
C ASP A 129 18.47 -10.29 9.88
N GLN A 130 17.17 -10.33 10.20
CA GLN A 130 16.50 -11.57 10.58
C GLN A 130 16.37 -12.55 9.40
N ILE A 131 16.01 -12.04 8.21
CA ILE A 131 15.97 -12.82 6.96
C ILE A 131 17.35 -13.45 6.68
N GLU A 132 18.42 -12.67 6.81
CA GLU A 132 19.79 -13.16 6.62
C GLU A 132 20.10 -14.33 7.55
N LYS A 133 19.81 -14.18 8.85
CA LYS A 133 20.01 -15.24 9.85
C LYS A 133 19.20 -16.50 9.54
N ILE A 134 17.95 -16.35 9.08
CA ILE A 134 17.08 -17.48 8.71
C ILE A 134 17.67 -18.24 7.51
N ILE A 135 18.10 -17.51 6.48
CA ILE A 135 18.68 -18.13 5.29
C ILE A 135 20.02 -18.80 5.62
N GLN A 136 20.88 -18.17 6.41
CA GLN A 136 22.14 -18.76 6.87
C GLN A 136 21.95 -20.08 7.61
N LYS A 137 20.92 -20.18 8.46
CA LYS A 137 20.59 -21.42 9.17
C LYS A 137 20.17 -22.56 8.25
N THR A 138 19.48 -22.22 7.15
CA THR A 138 18.95 -23.22 6.20
C THR A 138 19.88 -23.52 5.03
N ASN A 139 20.85 -22.63 4.77
CA ASN A 139 21.82 -22.72 3.69
C ASN A 139 23.23 -22.39 4.18
N LYS A 140 23.99 -23.42 4.57
CA LYS A 140 25.37 -23.26 5.09
C LYS A 140 26.43 -23.14 4.00
N LYS A 141 26.14 -23.50 2.74
CA LYS A 141 27.15 -23.69 1.69
C LYS A 141 27.15 -22.65 0.56
N LYS A 142 26.00 -22.04 0.27
CA LYS A 142 25.87 -21.14 -0.90
C LYS A 142 25.90 -19.69 -0.49
N LYS A 143 26.64 -18.88 -1.25
CA LYS A 143 26.70 -17.43 -1.04
C LYS A 143 25.41 -16.76 -1.50
N PHE A 144 24.96 -15.75 -0.79
CA PHE A 144 23.82 -14.92 -1.12
C PHE A 144 24.03 -13.49 -0.57
N SER A 145 23.24 -12.56 -1.05
CA SER A 145 23.20 -11.20 -0.54
C SER A 145 21.76 -10.83 -0.19
N ILE A 146 21.57 -10.13 0.91
CA ILE A 146 20.28 -9.60 1.36
C ILE A 146 20.22 -8.10 1.11
N VAL A 147 19.13 -7.67 0.50
CA VAL A 147 18.87 -6.27 0.15
C VAL A 147 17.49 -5.87 0.62
N SER A 148 17.34 -4.65 1.15
CA SER A 148 16.06 -4.01 1.40
C SER A 148 15.77 -2.99 0.28
N ASN A 149 14.67 -3.20 -0.47
CA ASN A 149 14.28 -2.31 -1.56
C ASN A 149 12.78 -2.03 -1.46
N PRO A 150 12.37 -1.15 -0.56
CA PRO A 150 10.96 -0.82 -0.37
C PRO A 150 10.36 -0.20 -1.64
N GLU A 151 9.06 -0.37 -1.79
CA GLU A 151 8.28 0.25 -2.85
C GLU A 151 7.61 1.56 -2.37
N PHE A 152 7.22 2.41 -3.32
CA PHE A 152 6.50 3.66 -3.05
C PHE A 152 5.30 3.81 -4.01
N LEU A 153 4.66 2.68 -4.33
CA LEU A 153 3.55 2.58 -5.25
C LEU A 153 2.24 3.05 -4.60
N ARG A 154 1.42 3.75 -5.36
CA ARG A 154 0.05 4.13 -4.96
C ARG A 154 -0.95 3.27 -5.73
N GLU A 155 -1.86 2.65 -5.03
CA GLU A 155 -2.97 1.91 -5.66
C GLU A 155 -3.74 2.80 -6.63
N GLY A 156 -4.02 2.30 -7.85
CA GLY A 156 -4.63 3.04 -8.94
C GLY A 156 -3.68 3.90 -9.79
N GLU A 157 -2.42 4.06 -9.38
CA GLU A 157 -1.35 4.78 -10.12
C GLU A 157 0.00 4.03 -10.05
N ALA A 158 -0.02 2.76 -9.68
CA ALA A 158 1.20 2.03 -9.35
C ALA A 158 2.10 1.74 -10.55
N ILE A 159 1.53 1.54 -11.73
CA ILE A 159 2.29 1.39 -12.97
C ILE A 159 3.08 2.68 -13.24
N ARG A 160 2.42 3.84 -13.14
CA ARG A 160 3.07 5.14 -13.33
C ARG A 160 4.15 5.37 -12.28
N ASP A 161 3.86 5.09 -11.01
CA ASP A 161 4.81 5.24 -9.92
C ASP A 161 6.02 4.30 -10.06
N PHE A 162 5.83 3.11 -10.66
CA PHE A 162 6.93 2.21 -10.95
C PHE A 162 7.78 2.70 -12.13
N VAL A 163 7.16 3.16 -13.22
CA VAL A 163 7.84 3.54 -14.47
C VAL A 163 8.53 4.91 -14.36
N TYR A 164 7.98 5.81 -13.55
CA TYR A 164 8.47 7.17 -13.29
C TYR A 164 8.55 7.45 -11.79
N PRO A 165 9.37 6.70 -11.04
CA PRO A 165 9.49 6.91 -9.60
C PRO A 165 10.33 8.17 -9.31
N ASP A 166 9.96 8.91 -8.28
CA ASP A 166 10.81 10.00 -7.77
C ASP A 166 12.17 9.45 -7.31
N ARG A 167 12.18 8.23 -6.74
CA ARG A 167 13.38 7.57 -6.22
C ARG A 167 13.30 6.06 -6.19
N VAL A 168 14.46 5.42 -6.30
CA VAL A 168 14.69 4.00 -6.02
C VAL A 168 15.61 3.90 -4.80
N VAL A 169 15.14 3.31 -3.72
CA VAL A 169 15.92 3.12 -2.49
C VAL A 169 16.42 1.67 -2.41
N VAL A 170 17.72 1.48 -2.33
CA VAL A 170 18.38 0.17 -2.21
C VAL A 170 19.24 0.14 -0.96
N GLY A 171 18.86 -0.70 -0.02
CA GLY A 171 19.59 -0.90 1.23
C GLY A 171 20.51 -2.13 1.14
N THR A 172 21.79 -1.93 0.93
CA THR A 172 22.80 -2.99 0.93
C THR A 172 24.21 -2.45 1.13
N ASN A 173 25.05 -3.22 1.83
CA ASN A 173 26.48 -2.96 1.95
C ASN A 173 27.29 -3.80 0.95
N ASP A 174 26.66 -4.71 0.20
CA ASP A 174 27.32 -5.54 -0.81
C ASP A 174 27.44 -4.76 -2.14
N ILE A 175 28.68 -4.36 -2.48
CA ILE A 175 29.02 -3.59 -3.67
C ILE A 175 28.55 -4.30 -4.95
N LYS A 176 28.72 -5.63 -5.01
CA LYS A 176 28.31 -6.42 -6.19
C LYS A 176 26.80 -6.36 -6.40
N SER A 177 26.03 -6.59 -5.36
CA SER A 177 24.56 -6.52 -5.43
C SER A 177 24.08 -5.12 -5.73
N ASN A 178 24.69 -4.10 -5.15
CA ASN A 178 24.36 -2.70 -5.47
C ASN A 178 24.58 -2.40 -6.97
N LYS A 179 25.71 -2.81 -7.55
CA LYS A 179 26.00 -2.62 -8.98
C LYS A 179 24.98 -3.33 -9.87
N ILE A 180 24.63 -4.57 -9.55
CA ILE A 180 23.61 -5.35 -10.29
C ILE A 180 22.25 -4.66 -10.21
N LEU A 181 21.84 -4.18 -9.03
CA LEU A 181 20.55 -3.49 -8.86
C LEU A 181 20.53 -2.12 -9.54
N LYS A 182 21.63 -1.38 -9.53
CA LYS A 182 21.74 -0.14 -10.30
C LYS A 182 21.53 -0.39 -11.79
N THR A 183 22.08 -1.51 -12.33
CA THR A 183 21.83 -1.94 -13.71
C THR A 183 20.37 -2.36 -13.93
N LEU A 184 19.75 -3.11 -13.00
CA LEU A 184 18.33 -3.49 -13.09
C LEU A 184 17.41 -2.27 -13.17
N TYR A 185 17.70 -1.23 -12.39
CA TYR A 185 16.94 0.02 -12.34
C TYR A 185 17.40 1.09 -13.33
N SER A 186 18.42 0.81 -14.17
CA SER A 186 18.96 1.81 -15.11
C SER A 186 17.92 2.42 -16.04
N PRO A 187 16.88 1.69 -16.54
CA PRO A 187 15.84 2.32 -17.36
C PRO A 187 14.99 3.36 -16.63
N LEU A 188 14.86 3.23 -15.31
CA LEU A 188 14.14 4.21 -14.49
C LEU A 188 15.05 5.40 -14.14
N ILE A 189 16.32 5.12 -13.87
CA ILE A 189 17.34 6.15 -13.59
C ILE A 189 17.52 7.05 -14.82
N SER A 190 17.58 6.50 -16.03
CA SER A 190 17.65 7.28 -17.26
C SER A 190 16.45 8.16 -17.53
N LYS A 191 15.31 7.87 -16.91
CA LYS A 191 14.09 8.69 -16.91
C LYS A 191 14.05 9.74 -15.79
N GLY A 192 15.12 9.90 -15.01
CA GLY A 192 15.24 10.91 -13.97
C GLY A 192 15.06 10.41 -12.54
N ALA A 193 14.79 9.11 -12.33
CA ALA A 193 14.66 8.57 -10.97
C ALA A 193 15.98 8.69 -10.18
N GLN A 194 15.92 9.21 -8.97
CA GLN A 194 17.08 9.28 -8.08
C GLN A 194 17.36 7.88 -7.49
N TYR A 195 18.61 7.41 -7.61
CA TYR A 195 19.03 6.12 -7.04
C TYR A 195 19.78 6.35 -5.73
N LEU A 196 19.21 5.91 -4.62
CA LEU A 196 19.82 6.00 -3.29
C LEU A 196 20.28 4.62 -2.84
N ASN A 197 21.62 4.43 -2.72
CA ASN A 197 22.18 3.29 -2.00
C ASN A 197 22.41 3.68 -0.53
N THR A 198 21.96 2.84 0.39
CA THR A 198 22.07 3.06 1.84
C THR A 198 22.17 1.72 2.60
N SER A 199 22.18 1.75 3.92
CA SER A 199 22.12 0.51 4.72
C SER A 199 20.72 -0.13 4.64
N ARG A 200 20.63 -1.46 4.87
CA ARG A 200 19.34 -2.17 4.89
C ARG A 200 18.36 -1.55 5.90
N ARG A 201 18.85 -1.26 7.10
CA ARG A 201 18.02 -0.67 8.18
C ARG A 201 17.52 0.73 7.82
N ALA A 202 18.35 1.53 7.16
CA ALA A 202 17.93 2.85 6.69
C ALA A 202 16.86 2.72 5.59
N ALA A 203 17.03 1.83 4.62
CA ALA A 203 16.02 1.59 3.58
C ALA A 203 14.67 1.14 4.17
N GLU A 204 14.67 0.25 5.16
CA GLU A 204 13.48 -0.18 5.88
C GLU A 204 12.81 1.00 6.61
N LEU A 205 13.59 1.84 7.30
CA LEU A 205 13.06 3.00 8.03
C LEU A 205 12.55 4.09 7.09
N ILE A 206 13.21 4.36 5.97
CA ILE A 206 12.80 5.36 4.98
C ILE A 206 11.35 5.13 4.53
N LYS A 207 10.94 3.89 4.30
CA LYS A 207 9.56 3.59 3.91
C LYS A 207 8.57 3.99 4.98
N TYR A 208 8.79 3.60 6.22
CA TYR A 208 7.89 3.94 7.33
C TYR A 208 7.88 5.43 7.62
N ALA A 209 9.05 6.07 7.64
CA ALA A 209 9.17 7.51 7.86
C ALA A 209 8.44 8.31 6.77
N SER A 210 8.60 7.91 5.50
CA SER A 210 7.89 8.54 4.39
C SER A 210 6.38 8.41 4.54
N ASN A 211 5.87 7.21 4.83
CA ASN A 211 4.43 7.00 4.99
C ASN A 211 3.87 7.73 6.21
N ALA A 212 4.61 7.76 7.33
CA ALA A 212 4.22 8.52 8.52
C ALA A 212 4.17 10.04 8.25
N PHE A 213 5.13 10.56 7.48
CA PHE A 213 5.14 11.98 7.11
C PHE A 213 3.99 12.35 6.18
N LEU A 214 3.68 11.50 5.20
CA LEU A 214 2.52 11.70 4.31
C LEU A 214 1.20 11.66 5.08
N ALA A 215 1.06 10.72 6.04
CA ALA A 215 -0.09 10.67 6.95
C ALA A 215 -0.19 11.93 7.81
N THR A 216 0.95 12.49 8.26
CA THR A 216 1.00 13.76 8.99
C THR A 216 0.48 14.91 8.14
N LYS A 217 0.89 15.03 6.86
CA LYS A 217 0.37 16.06 5.95
C LYS A 217 -1.14 16.01 5.80
N ILE A 218 -1.72 14.82 5.60
CA ILE A 218 -3.17 14.64 5.48
C ILE A 218 -3.87 15.03 6.79
N THR A 219 -3.34 14.59 7.92
CA THR A 219 -3.95 14.91 9.23
C THR A 219 -3.86 16.40 9.51
N PHE A 220 -2.72 17.02 9.24
CA PHE A 220 -2.51 18.45 9.40
C PHE A 220 -3.52 19.27 8.59
N ILE A 221 -3.66 19.01 7.28
CA ILE A 221 -4.61 19.77 6.45
C ILE A 221 -6.06 19.52 6.86
N ASN A 222 -6.38 18.32 7.39
CA ASN A 222 -7.70 18.02 7.95
C ASN A 222 -7.99 18.85 9.21
N GLU A 223 -7.00 19.11 10.07
CA GLU A 223 -7.14 19.97 11.23
C GLU A 223 -7.27 21.46 10.80
N MET A 224 -6.48 21.88 9.81
CA MET A 224 -6.66 23.21 9.22
C MET A 224 -8.05 23.41 8.63
N ALA A 225 -8.62 22.41 7.97
CA ALA A 225 -9.99 22.46 7.47
C ALA A 225 -11.02 22.70 8.59
N ASN A 226 -10.80 22.12 9.79
CA ASN A 226 -11.66 22.37 10.93
C ASN A 226 -11.59 23.84 11.41
N LEU A 227 -10.40 24.46 11.37
CA LEU A 227 -10.21 25.86 11.69
C LEU A 227 -10.84 26.76 10.62
N CYS A 228 -10.64 26.44 9.34
CA CYS A 228 -11.20 27.17 8.21
C CYS A 228 -12.73 27.26 8.28
N GLU A 229 -13.41 26.16 8.66
CA GLU A 229 -14.87 26.17 8.87
C GLU A 229 -15.31 27.15 9.98
N LYS A 230 -14.50 27.33 11.02
CA LYS A 230 -14.82 28.26 12.12
C LYS A 230 -14.54 29.72 11.78
N THR A 231 -13.62 29.94 10.90
CA THR A 231 -13.17 31.26 10.47
C THR A 231 -13.73 31.68 9.12
N ASN A 232 -14.59 30.83 8.52
CA ASN A 232 -15.20 31.04 7.19
C ASN A 232 -14.14 31.23 6.07
N ILE A 233 -13.03 30.49 6.15
CA ILE A 233 -11.97 30.48 5.16
C ILE A 233 -12.12 29.24 4.26
N ASN A 234 -11.83 29.39 2.96
CA ASN A 234 -11.76 28.24 2.06
C ASN A 234 -10.46 27.46 2.29
N ILE A 235 -10.58 26.16 2.65
CA ILE A 235 -9.42 25.28 2.88
C ILE A 235 -8.56 25.11 1.61
N GLU A 236 -9.13 25.25 0.42
CA GLU A 236 -8.38 25.13 -0.84
C GLU A 236 -7.35 26.24 -0.98
N ASP A 237 -7.66 27.46 -0.55
CA ASP A 237 -6.73 28.60 -0.57
C ASP A 237 -5.53 28.33 0.33
N ILE A 238 -5.78 27.78 1.52
CA ILE A 238 -4.72 27.37 2.46
C ILE A 238 -3.86 26.26 1.85
N SER A 239 -4.50 25.25 1.28
CA SER A 239 -3.82 24.11 0.65
C SER A 239 -2.94 24.53 -0.53
N ILE A 240 -3.46 25.41 -1.39
CA ILE A 240 -2.74 25.97 -2.55
C ILE A 240 -1.60 26.86 -2.06
N GLY A 241 -1.88 27.82 -1.18
CA GLY A 241 -0.89 28.77 -0.68
C GLY A 241 0.30 28.07 -0.01
N MET A 242 0.02 27.10 0.86
CA MET A 242 1.08 26.26 1.45
C MET A 242 1.83 25.43 0.40
N GLY A 243 1.10 24.86 -0.56
CA GLY A 243 1.66 23.98 -1.58
C GLY A 243 2.59 24.66 -2.57
N LEU A 244 2.49 25.96 -2.75
CA LEU A 244 3.40 26.79 -3.57
C LEU A 244 4.81 26.87 -2.98
N ASP A 245 4.96 26.74 -1.66
CA ASP A 245 6.29 26.63 -1.06
C ASP A 245 6.90 25.26 -1.42
N LYS A 246 8.01 25.28 -2.19
CA LYS A 246 8.73 24.06 -2.62
C LYS A 246 9.22 23.19 -1.45
N ARG A 247 9.44 23.77 -0.27
CA ARG A 247 9.83 23.03 0.94
C ARG A 247 8.70 22.18 1.48
N ILE A 248 7.43 22.58 1.24
CA ILE A 248 6.22 21.87 1.66
C ILE A 248 5.70 20.99 0.55
N GLY A 249 5.52 21.54 -0.65
CA GLY A 249 4.96 20.87 -1.83
C GLY A 249 3.46 20.56 -1.70
N GLY A 250 2.71 20.68 -2.80
CA GLY A 250 1.24 20.60 -2.78
C GLY A 250 0.65 19.19 -2.63
N ARG A 251 1.45 18.13 -2.80
CA ARG A 251 0.94 16.75 -2.67
C ARG A 251 0.57 16.44 -1.21
N PHE A 252 -0.55 15.71 -1.00
CA PHE A 252 -1.07 15.29 0.32
C PHE A 252 -1.57 16.44 1.21
N LEU A 253 -1.92 17.58 0.62
CA LEU A 253 -2.56 18.73 1.30
C LEU A 253 -4.06 18.88 0.98
N ARG A 254 -4.71 17.85 0.44
CA ARG A 254 -6.15 17.87 0.19
C ARG A 254 -6.90 17.38 1.43
N ALA A 255 -7.74 18.24 2.00
CA ALA A 255 -8.59 17.87 3.12
C ALA A 255 -9.63 16.81 2.70
N GLY A 256 -9.94 15.89 3.60
CA GLY A 256 -10.85 14.78 3.33
C GLY A 256 -11.33 14.08 4.60
N PRO A 257 -11.96 12.89 4.44
CA PRO A 257 -12.61 12.19 5.56
C PRO A 257 -11.64 11.54 6.56
N ALA A 258 -10.45 11.20 6.18
CA ALA A 258 -9.30 10.68 6.94
C ALA A 258 -8.31 10.02 5.95
N TYR A 259 -7.11 9.64 6.40
CA TYR A 259 -6.33 8.67 5.65
C TYR A 259 -6.78 7.24 6.01
N GLY A 260 -6.77 6.37 5.01
CA GLY A 260 -7.15 4.95 5.12
C GLY A 260 -6.27 4.08 4.22
N GLY A 261 -6.83 2.97 3.75
CA GLY A 261 -6.16 2.02 2.88
C GLY A 261 -5.20 1.09 3.60
N SER A 262 -4.53 0.25 2.83
CA SER A 262 -3.67 -0.82 3.33
C SER A 262 -2.34 -0.37 3.94
N CYS A 263 -1.92 0.88 3.69
CA CYS A 263 -0.57 1.34 4.00
C CYS A 263 -0.51 2.25 5.22
N PHE A 264 -1.09 3.45 5.17
CA PHE A 264 -0.89 4.47 6.19
C PHE A 264 -1.33 4.04 7.60
N PRO A 265 -2.53 3.45 7.81
CA PRO A 265 -2.93 3.02 9.15
C PRO A 265 -2.01 1.94 9.73
N LYS A 266 -1.60 0.99 8.90
CA LYS A 266 -0.70 -0.10 9.29
C LYS A 266 0.71 0.43 9.59
N ASP A 267 1.26 1.27 8.72
CA ASP A 267 2.67 1.69 8.79
C ASP A 267 2.90 2.72 9.90
N THR A 268 1.94 3.62 10.16
CA THR A 268 2.00 4.54 11.30
C THR A 268 1.97 3.81 12.64
N LYS A 269 1.15 2.74 12.76
CA LYS A 269 1.14 1.88 13.95
C LYS A 269 2.43 1.06 14.07
N ALA A 270 2.95 0.55 12.96
CA ALA A 270 4.18 -0.26 12.95
C ALA A 270 5.43 0.53 13.30
N ILE A 271 5.55 1.80 12.88
CA ILE A 271 6.70 2.65 13.26
C ILE A 271 6.65 2.99 14.77
N ILE A 272 5.47 3.20 15.36
CA ILE A 272 5.32 3.37 16.81
C ILE A 272 5.79 2.10 17.54
N ASN A 273 5.32 0.92 17.10
CA ASN A 273 5.77 -0.35 17.69
C ASN A 273 7.29 -0.56 17.56
N THR A 274 7.88 -0.10 16.46
CA THR A 274 9.32 -0.11 16.27
C THR A 274 10.01 0.81 17.27
N ALA A 275 9.53 2.05 17.42
CA ALA A 275 10.07 3.02 18.37
C ALA A 275 10.02 2.49 19.82
N ASP A 276 8.90 1.88 20.21
CA ASP A 276 8.73 1.30 21.55
C ASP A 276 9.75 0.16 21.82
N LYS A 277 10.05 -0.69 20.81
CA LYS A 277 11.09 -1.72 20.90
C LYS A 277 12.49 -1.14 21.13
N PHE A 278 12.77 0.02 20.55
CA PHE A 278 14.04 0.74 20.72
C PHE A 278 13.97 1.78 21.84
N LYS A 279 12.95 1.71 22.72
CA LYS A 279 12.79 2.58 23.90
C LYS A 279 12.81 4.08 23.55
N THR A 280 12.27 4.45 22.40
CA THR A 280 12.15 5.85 21.97
C THR A 280 10.68 6.24 21.75
N LYS A 281 10.37 7.54 21.77
CA LYS A 281 9.01 8.06 21.63
C LYS A 281 8.85 8.82 20.31
N LEU A 282 7.76 8.54 19.60
CA LEU A 282 7.33 9.28 18.41
C LEU A 282 6.01 10.00 18.70
N SER A 283 6.05 11.06 19.51
CA SER A 283 4.87 11.78 19.99
C SER A 283 4.06 12.40 18.85
N VAL A 284 4.72 12.98 17.83
CA VAL A 284 4.07 13.55 16.66
C VAL A 284 3.22 12.47 15.95
N ILE A 285 3.78 11.30 15.68
CA ILE A 285 3.06 10.23 14.98
C ILE A 285 1.92 9.67 15.82
N LYS A 286 2.09 9.57 17.16
CA LYS A 286 0.99 9.20 18.07
C LYS A 286 -0.18 10.18 17.99
N SER A 287 0.11 11.48 17.95
CA SER A 287 -0.91 12.53 17.80
C SER A 287 -1.62 12.46 16.45
N VAL A 288 -0.87 12.21 15.36
CA VAL A 288 -1.42 12.02 14.01
C VAL A 288 -2.40 10.84 13.96
N ILE A 289 -2.04 9.70 14.52
CA ILE A 289 -2.93 8.52 14.59
C ILE A 289 -4.21 8.88 15.35
N LYS A 290 -4.09 9.47 16.55
CA LYS A 290 -5.23 9.85 17.39
C LYS A 290 -6.17 10.83 16.67
N SER A 291 -5.63 11.84 16.00
CA SER A 291 -6.41 12.82 15.26
C SER A 291 -7.14 12.17 14.07
N ASN A 292 -6.45 11.32 13.30
CA ASN A 292 -7.04 10.60 12.19
C ASN A 292 -8.18 9.65 12.64
N ASP A 293 -7.95 8.87 13.69
CA ASP A 293 -8.95 7.94 14.21
C ASP A 293 -10.23 8.67 14.70
N ASN A 294 -10.07 9.90 15.23
CA ASN A 294 -11.21 10.71 15.67
C ASN A 294 -11.93 11.45 14.54
N ARG A 295 -11.37 11.50 13.34
CA ARG A 295 -11.92 12.28 12.21
C ARG A 295 -13.33 11.84 11.82
N SER A 296 -13.60 10.54 11.75
CA SER A 296 -14.93 10.01 11.43
C SER A 296 -16.00 10.45 12.44
N ASN A 297 -15.68 10.49 13.75
CA ASN A 297 -16.58 10.97 14.78
C ASN A 297 -16.92 12.45 14.63
N LEU A 298 -15.91 13.25 14.29
CA LEU A 298 -16.10 14.68 14.02
C LEU A 298 -17.03 14.91 12.82
N LEU A 299 -16.84 14.16 11.73
CA LEU A 299 -17.71 14.23 10.55
C LEU A 299 -19.14 13.78 10.87
N LEU A 300 -19.31 12.70 11.63
CA LEU A 300 -20.62 12.26 12.12
C LEU A 300 -21.31 13.31 12.97
N SER A 301 -20.57 14.01 13.83
CA SER A 301 -21.11 15.13 14.63
C SER A 301 -21.59 16.27 13.73
N ARG A 302 -20.87 16.58 12.64
CA ARG A 302 -21.29 17.59 11.64
C ARG A 302 -22.59 17.19 10.94
N VAL A 303 -22.66 15.97 10.42
CA VAL A 303 -23.88 15.43 9.79
C VAL A 303 -25.07 15.52 10.78
N SER A 304 -24.85 15.11 12.03
CA SER A 304 -25.89 15.19 13.05
C SER A 304 -26.38 16.62 13.31
N LYS A 305 -25.45 17.59 13.43
CA LYS A 305 -25.80 19.00 13.63
C LYS A 305 -26.57 19.60 12.46
N LEU A 306 -26.15 19.31 11.20
CA LEU A 306 -26.83 19.74 9.99
C LEU A 306 -28.28 19.23 9.94
N LEU A 307 -28.52 18.01 10.42
CA LEU A 307 -29.84 17.40 10.51
C LEU A 307 -30.53 17.68 11.85
N LYS A 308 -30.12 18.72 12.56
CA LYS A 308 -30.70 19.15 13.85
C LYS A 308 -30.81 17.99 14.86
N ASN A 309 -29.83 17.12 14.90
CA ASN A 309 -29.73 15.88 15.70
C ASN A 309 -30.87 14.87 15.46
N ARG A 310 -31.61 14.97 14.35
CA ARG A 310 -32.71 14.09 13.98
C ARG A 310 -32.28 13.16 12.85
N LEU A 311 -31.59 12.07 13.17
CA LEU A 311 -31.06 11.13 12.17
C LEU A 311 -32.06 10.04 11.76
N LYS A 312 -33.01 9.70 12.64
CA LYS A 312 -34.03 8.67 12.39
C LYS A 312 -34.86 9.03 11.14
N ASN A 313 -34.95 8.08 10.19
CA ASN A 313 -35.65 8.20 8.91
C ASN A 313 -35.05 9.23 7.93
N LYS A 314 -33.94 9.90 8.27
CA LYS A 314 -33.21 10.78 7.35
C LYS A 314 -32.51 9.99 6.26
N LYS A 315 -32.51 10.50 5.03
CA LYS A 315 -31.84 9.90 3.87
C LYS A 315 -30.50 10.54 3.65
N ILE A 316 -29.43 9.77 3.82
CA ILE A 316 -28.05 10.24 3.71
C ILE A 316 -27.38 9.49 2.57
N CYS A 317 -26.86 10.22 1.60
CA CYS A 317 -26.14 9.66 0.46
C CYS A 317 -24.63 9.77 0.64
N PHE A 318 -23.91 8.68 0.34
CA PHE A 318 -22.45 8.65 0.21
C PHE A 318 -22.07 8.55 -1.26
N LEU A 319 -21.28 9.51 -1.75
CA LEU A 319 -20.69 9.48 -3.09
C LEU A 319 -19.22 9.06 -2.96
N GLY A 320 -18.96 7.78 -3.30
CA GLY A 320 -17.68 7.12 -3.02
C GLY A 320 -17.59 6.59 -1.59
N VAL A 321 -17.23 5.32 -1.45
CA VAL A 321 -17.12 4.65 -0.13
C VAL A 321 -15.78 3.95 0.08
N THR A 322 -14.95 3.83 -0.94
CA THR A 322 -13.56 3.37 -0.83
C THR A 322 -12.70 4.40 -0.08
N PHE A 323 -11.50 4.01 0.35
CA PHE A 323 -10.66 4.92 1.14
C PHE A 323 -10.13 6.13 0.35
N LYS A 324 -10.10 6.04 -0.98
CA LYS A 324 -9.74 7.13 -1.92
C LYS A 324 -10.31 6.86 -3.31
N ALA A 325 -10.18 7.81 -4.21
CA ALA A 325 -10.52 7.63 -5.63
C ALA A 325 -9.59 6.63 -6.34
N ASN A 326 -10.07 6.05 -7.46
CA ASN A 326 -9.34 5.13 -8.34
C ASN A 326 -8.85 3.84 -7.67
N THR A 327 -9.62 3.30 -6.73
CA THR A 327 -9.38 1.98 -6.11
C THR A 327 -10.69 1.35 -5.69
N ASP A 328 -10.72 0.02 -5.56
CA ASP A 328 -11.82 -0.74 -4.97
C ASP A 328 -11.58 -1.08 -3.49
N ASP A 329 -10.45 -0.62 -2.92
CA ASP A 329 -10.02 -0.96 -1.57
C ASP A 329 -10.86 -0.26 -0.50
N MET A 330 -11.50 -1.06 0.35
CA MET A 330 -12.34 -0.60 1.47
C MET A 330 -11.59 -0.51 2.79
N ARG A 331 -10.34 -1.01 2.87
CA ARG A 331 -9.60 -1.10 4.14
C ARG A 331 -9.42 0.26 4.79
N ASP A 332 -9.78 0.35 6.07
CA ASP A 332 -9.72 1.59 6.85
C ASP A 332 -10.38 2.81 6.18
N SER A 333 -11.36 2.59 5.28
CA SER A 333 -12.19 3.68 4.77
C SER A 333 -13.06 4.26 5.88
N SER A 334 -13.19 5.57 5.94
CA SER A 334 -14.08 6.27 6.88
C SER A 334 -15.54 5.84 6.74
N SER A 335 -15.96 5.40 5.55
CA SER A 335 -17.31 4.89 5.29
C SER A 335 -17.62 3.64 6.13
N LEU A 336 -16.61 2.79 6.40
CA LEU A 336 -16.76 1.61 7.26
C LEU A 336 -17.09 1.94 8.73
N THR A 337 -16.78 3.16 9.17
CA THR A 337 -17.15 3.68 10.49
C THR A 337 -18.45 4.45 10.44
N MET A 338 -18.58 5.35 9.46
CA MET A 338 -19.69 6.30 9.41
C MET A 338 -21.03 5.65 9.04
N ILE A 339 -21.07 4.84 7.99
CA ILE A 339 -22.30 4.20 7.50
C ILE A 339 -22.96 3.33 8.58
N PRO A 340 -22.22 2.41 9.27
CA PRO A 340 -22.80 1.63 10.35
C PRO A 340 -23.38 2.46 11.50
N ILE A 341 -22.71 3.55 11.87
CA ILE A 341 -23.17 4.42 12.97
C ILE A 341 -24.46 5.16 12.57
N LEU A 342 -24.52 5.71 11.37
CA LEU A 342 -25.72 6.37 10.83
C LEU A 342 -26.90 5.39 10.72
N SER A 343 -26.62 4.20 10.18
CA SER A 343 -27.60 3.12 10.06
C SER A 343 -28.18 2.73 11.43
N LYS A 344 -27.33 2.53 12.46
CA LYS A 344 -27.75 2.22 13.82
C LYS A 344 -28.59 3.33 14.46
N LYS A 345 -28.34 4.59 14.09
CA LYS A 345 -29.14 5.76 14.53
C LYS A 345 -30.44 5.93 13.73
N GLY A 346 -30.78 4.96 12.87
CA GLY A 346 -32.05 4.92 12.15
C GLY A 346 -32.08 5.74 10.86
N ALA A 347 -30.94 6.24 10.38
CA ALA A 347 -30.86 6.87 9.06
C ALA A 347 -31.01 5.81 7.96
N LYS A 348 -31.61 6.20 6.82
CA LYS A 348 -31.60 5.44 5.57
C LYS A 348 -30.40 5.90 4.77
N VAL A 349 -29.44 5.01 4.52
CA VAL A 349 -28.20 5.36 3.83
C VAL A 349 -28.23 4.78 2.42
N SER A 350 -28.01 5.62 1.42
CA SER A 350 -27.71 5.19 0.05
C SER A 350 -26.24 5.45 -0.25
N TYR A 351 -25.64 4.67 -1.13
CA TYR A 351 -24.31 4.97 -1.64
C TYR A 351 -24.14 4.62 -3.11
N TYR A 352 -23.33 5.39 -3.77
CA TYR A 352 -22.79 5.11 -5.09
C TYR A 352 -21.28 5.01 -5.02
N ASP A 353 -20.71 4.03 -5.73
CA ASP A 353 -19.28 3.91 -5.90
C ASP A 353 -18.97 3.44 -7.33
N PRO A 354 -18.02 4.09 -8.06
CA PRO A 354 -17.67 3.69 -9.43
C PRO A 354 -17.17 2.23 -9.53
N THR A 355 -16.62 1.70 -8.45
CA THR A 355 -16.12 0.32 -8.38
C THR A 355 -17.19 -0.67 -7.92
N GLY A 356 -18.46 -0.24 -7.87
CA GLY A 356 -19.63 -1.09 -7.66
C GLY A 356 -19.97 -1.36 -6.20
N HIS A 357 -20.84 -2.34 -6.02
CA HIS A 357 -21.36 -2.76 -4.73
C HIS A 357 -20.27 -3.23 -3.75
N LYS A 358 -20.46 -2.92 -2.45
CA LYS A 358 -19.55 -3.28 -1.36
C LYS A 358 -20.21 -4.24 -0.37
N LYS A 359 -19.69 -5.47 -0.30
CA LYS A 359 -20.21 -6.55 0.56
C LYS A 359 -20.18 -6.21 2.06
N GLU A 360 -19.30 -5.28 2.46
CA GLU A 360 -19.14 -4.82 3.84
C GLU A 360 -20.44 -4.22 4.41
N PHE A 361 -21.31 -3.71 3.53
CA PHE A 361 -22.58 -3.09 3.93
C PHE A 361 -23.79 -4.00 3.85
N ASN A 362 -23.69 -5.24 3.35
CA ASN A 362 -24.82 -6.17 3.17
C ASN A 362 -25.60 -6.49 4.44
N LYS A 363 -24.93 -6.42 5.59
CA LYS A 363 -25.57 -6.71 6.89
C LYS A 363 -26.48 -5.59 7.44
N TYR A 364 -26.52 -4.43 6.78
CA TYR A 364 -27.33 -3.28 7.23
C TYR A 364 -28.55 -3.12 6.33
N LYS A 365 -29.77 -3.44 6.87
CA LYS A 365 -31.03 -3.44 6.10
C LYS A 365 -31.46 -2.08 5.55
N ASN A 366 -30.99 -0.99 6.15
CA ASN A 366 -31.30 0.39 5.78
C ASN A 366 -30.13 1.07 5.02
N VAL A 367 -29.24 0.25 4.42
CA VAL A 367 -28.16 0.72 3.54
C VAL A 367 -28.35 0.11 2.17
N SER A 368 -28.45 0.93 1.13
CA SER A 368 -28.62 0.51 -0.27
C SER A 368 -27.47 0.97 -1.15
N PHE A 369 -27.07 0.12 -2.09
CA PHE A 369 -26.20 0.47 -3.20
C PHE A 369 -27.05 0.94 -4.38
N GLU A 370 -26.64 2.02 -5.02
CA GLU A 370 -27.31 2.58 -6.20
C GLU A 370 -26.34 2.55 -7.41
N ASN A 371 -26.88 2.18 -8.58
CA ASN A 371 -26.07 1.99 -9.78
C ASN A 371 -25.62 3.31 -10.45
N ASN A 372 -26.20 4.43 -10.05
CA ASN A 372 -25.84 5.74 -10.57
C ASN A 372 -26.04 6.84 -9.51
N ILE A 373 -25.41 7.98 -9.75
CA ILE A 373 -25.43 9.12 -8.83
C ILE A 373 -26.82 9.70 -8.64
N LYS A 374 -27.65 9.77 -9.72
CA LYS A 374 -28.99 10.37 -9.65
C LYS A 374 -29.89 9.60 -8.70
N ASP A 375 -29.85 8.25 -8.78
CA ASP A 375 -30.65 7.41 -7.88
C ASP A 375 -30.15 7.49 -6.44
N ALA A 376 -28.83 7.52 -6.25
CA ALA A 376 -28.21 7.67 -4.94
C ALA A 376 -28.62 8.99 -4.24
N LEU A 377 -28.70 10.08 -4.99
CA LEU A 377 -29.10 11.40 -4.49
C LEU A 377 -30.60 11.58 -4.31
N LYS A 378 -31.42 10.70 -4.93
CA LYS A 378 -32.87 10.86 -4.98
C LYS A 378 -33.48 10.92 -3.57
N LYS A 379 -34.06 12.07 -3.23
CA LYS A 379 -34.67 12.36 -1.93
C LYS A 379 -33.68 12.30 -0.75
N SER A 380 -32.37 12.62 -0.97
CA SER A 380 -31.44 12.82 0.14
C SER A 380 -31.73 14.13 0.88
N ASP A 381 -31.57 14.11 2.23
CA ASP A 381 -31.79 15.25 3.12
C ASP A 381 -30.57 16.21 3.16
#